data_31e217b3df4b7f9a10e09dc3c0a4bb22
#
_entry.id   31e217b3df4b7f9a10e09dc3c0a4bb22
#
_cell.length_a   1.000
_cell.length_b   1.000
_cell.length_c   1.000
_cell.angle_alpha   90.00
_cell.angle_beta   90.00
_cell.angle_gamma   90.00
#
_symmetry.space_group_name_H-M   'P 1'
#
loop_
_entity.id
_entity.type
_entity.pdbx_description
1 polymer ?
#
loop_
_entity_poly.entity_id
_entity_poly.type
_entity_poly.pdbx_seq_one_letter_code
_entity_poly.pdbx_strand_id
1 'polypeptide(L)'
;MPLAIDVAIAKTNKYASRDSGDTAEVVERPGGGLSVVVVDGQGSGVAAKTLSMMLSSKAVSLLKEGVRDGAVARAVHDSLFAFRHGKVSASFDIVSVDLRTKTVVATRNAQTPMIVWQDGDVESLPTTSGPIGLYHFTRPAVTQLPAQAGLRIVLYTDGIATAGDRAGDSGFAVGAFVVGVKSEGLTAEELADRILVEAVRRDRNRPADDLTVVVLTLGEHAEEPLVRRQSVRMPLP
;
A
#
# COMPACT_ATOMS: atom_id res chain seq x y z
N MET A 1 3.72 22.97 13.84
CA MET A 1 2.62 23.26 12.91
C MET A 1 1.74 22.02 12.80
N PRO A 2 0.43 22.13 12.52
CA PRO A 2 -0.38 20.96 12.26
C PRO A 2 0.12 20.24 11.00
N LEU A 3 -0.05 18.91 10.97
CA LEU A 3 0.35 18.09 9.82
C LEU A 3 -0.84 17.86 8.90
N ALA A 4 -0.60 17.89 7.61
CA ALA A 4 -1.48 17.36 6.58
C ALA A 4 -1.03 15.96 6.18
N ILE A 5 -2.00 15.09 5.89
CA ILE A 5 -1.76 13.74 5.39
C ILE A 5 -2.36 13.67 3.99
N ASP A 6 -1.52 13.46 2.99
CA ASP A 6 -1.97 13.20 1.63
C ASP A 6 -1.73 11.75 1.28
N VAL A 7 -2.74 11.10 0.71
CA VAL A 7 -2.68 9.72 0.24
C VAL A 7 -3.12 9.67 -1.21
N ALA A 8 -2.27 9.14 -2.05
CA ALA A 8 -2.56 8.85 -3.44
C ALA A 8 -2.48 7.35 -3.71
N ILE A 9 -3.46 6.83 -4.44
CA ILE A 9 -3.53 5.44 -4.87
C ILE A 9 -3.65 5.44 -6.39
N ALA A 10 -2.66 4.88 -7.08
CA ALA A 10 -2.70 4.67 -8.51
C ALA A 10 -2.64 3.18 -8.81
N LYS A 11 -3.55 2.69 -9.65
CA LYS A 11 -3.62 1.26 -9.98
C LYS A 11 -4.13 1.01 -11.38
N THR A 12 -3.70 -0.12 -11.97
CA THR A 12 -4.24 -0.66 -13.21
C THR A 12 -4.28 -2.17 -13.16
N ASN A 13 -5.18 -2.74 -13.96
CA ASN A 13 -5.34 -4.18 -14.01
C ASN A 13 -4.26 -4.83 -14.88
N LYS A 14 -4.00 -6.09 -14.62
CA LYS A 14 -3.28 -6.99 -15.53
C LYS A 14 -3.87 -6.92 -16.94
N TYR A 15 -3.00 -6.94 -17.94
CA TYR A 15 -3.41 -6.91 -19.34
C TYR A 15 -4.44 -8.01 -19.66
N ALA A 16 -5.51 -7.64 -20.35
CA ALA A 16 -6.64 -8.49 -20.68
C ALA A 16 -7.47 -9.01 -19.47
N SER A 17 -7.26 -8.49 -18.28
CA SER A 17 -8.12 -8.72 -17.11
C SER A 17 -9.12 -7.57 -16.96
N ARG A 18 -10.36 -7.86 -16.57
CA ARG A 18 -11.37 -6.84 -16.22
C ARG A 18 -11.28 -6.43 -14.76
N ASP A 19 -10.85 -7.34 -13.90
CA ASP A 19 -10.80 -7.16 -12.45
C ASP A 19 -9.35 -7.23 -11.97
N SER A 20 -8.99 -6.31 -11.08
CA SER A 20 -7.71 -6.34 -10.37
C SER A 20 -7.84 -7.17 -9.10
N GLY A 21 -6.91 -8.08 -8.86
CA GLY A 21 -6.77 -8.81 -7.60
C GLY A 21 -6.39 -7.94 -6.41
N ASP A 22 -5.87 -6.75 -6.68
CA ASP A 22 -5.48 -5.78 -5.66
C ASP A 22 -6.67 -5.00 -5.11
N THR A 23 -6.59 -4.63 -3.83
CA THR A 23 -7.51 -3.70 -3.18
C THR A 23 -6.71 -2.75 -2.29
N ALA A 24 -7.00 -1.45 -2.39
CA ALA A 24 -6.45 -0.43 -1.51
C ALA A 24 -7.58 0.41 -0.94
N GLU A 25 -7.56 0.62 0.38
CA GLU A 25 -8.60 1.33 1.14
C GLU A 25 -7.97 2.37 2.05
N VAL A 26 -8.62 3.53 2.15
CA VAL A 26 -8.27 4.58 3.12
C VAL A 26 -9.38 4.65 4.16
N VAL A 27 -9.00 4.60 5.42
CA VAL A 27 -9.95 4.58 6.53
C VAL A 27 -9.56 5.55 7.64
N GLU A 28 -10.50 6.39 8.08
CA GLU A 28 -10.32 7.24 9.25
C GLU A 28 -10.34 6.42 10.54
N ARG A 29 -9.46 6.79 11.49
CA ARG A 29 -9.34 6.14 12.80
C ARG A 29 -10.19 6.86 13.85
N PRO A 30 -10.84 6.15 14.78
CA PRO A 30 -11.67 6.78 15.82
C PRO A 30 -10.88 7.69 16.77
N GLY A 31 -9.57 7.45 16.94
CA GLY A 31 -8.67 8.29 17.73
C GLY A 31 -8.05 9.47 16.98
N GLY A 32 -8.48 9.71 15.74
CA GLY A 32 -7.85 10.65 14.81
C GLY A 32 -6.73 10.02 13.99
N GLY A 33 -6.46 10.62 12.83
CA GLY A 33 -5.55 10.06 11.84
C GLY A 33 -6.25 9.12 10.87
N LEU A 34 -5.46 8.41 10.09
CA LEU A 34 -5.97 7.48 9.07
C LEU A 34 -5.10 6.23 8.96
N SER A 35 -5.68 5.21 8.35
CA SER A 35 -4.95 4.02 7.91
C SER A 35 -5.16 3.78 6.43
N VAL A 36 -4.14 3.29 5.75
CA VAL A 36 -4.23 2.75 4.40
C VAL A 36 -4.02 1.25 4.48
N VAL A 37 -4.92 0.50 3.87
CA VAL A 37 -4.85 -0.97 3.77
C VAL A 37 -4.60 -1.34 2.32
N VAL A 38 -3.58 -2.14 2.06
CA VAL A 38 -3.27 -2.67 0.72
C VAL A 38 -3.30 -4.18 0.80
N VAL A 39 -4.06 -4.79 -0.08
CA VAL A 39 -4.20 -6.26 -0.16
C VAL A 39 -4.03 -6.69 -1.60
N ASP A 40 -3.12 -7.60 -1.82
CA ASP A 40 -2.97 -8.31 -3.08
C ASP A 40 -3.39 -9.77 -2.86
N GLY A 41 -4.49 -10.15 -3.49
CA GLY A 41 -5.08 -11.49 -3.38
C GLY A 41 -4.42 -12.47 -4.33
N GLN A 42 -4.00 -13.63 -3.83
CA GLN A 42 -3.38 -14.67 -4.66
C GLN A 42 -4.18 -14.98 -5.93
N GLY A 43 -3.49 -14.93 -7.08
CA GLY A 43 -4.06 -15.27 -8.38
C GLY A 43 -4.45 -14.03 -9.19
N SER A 44 -5.50 -14.09 -9.98
CA SER A 44 -5.95 -12.97 -10.81
C SER A 44 -7.46 -13.01 -11.06
N GLY A 45 -8.03 -11.88 -11.53
CA GLY A 45 -9.43 -11.75 -11.89
C GLY A 45 -10.39 -11.82 -10.69
N VAL A 46 -11.64 -12.21 -10.93
CA VAL A 46 -12.74 -12.15 -9.95
C VAL A 46 -12.43 -12.86 -8.64
N ALA A 47 -11.75 -14.02 -8.67
CA ALA A 47 -11.44 -14.78 -7.44
C ALA A 47 -10.45 -14.02 -6.55
N ALA A 48 -9.37 -13.49 -7.12
CA ALA A 48 -8.39 -12.68 -6.40
C ALA A 48 -9.03 -11.37 -5.91
N LYS A 49 -9.86 -10.73 -6.73
CA LYS A 49 -10.63 -9.53 -6.35
C LYS A 49 -11.55 -9.80 -5.16
N THR A 50 -12.32 -10.88 -5.21
CA THR A 50 -13.21 -11.27 -4.09
C THR A 50 -12.43 -11.51 -2.81
N LEU A 51 -11.26 -12.16 -2.92
CA LEU A 51 -10.38 -12.42 -1.80
C LEU A 51 -9.85 -11.11 -1.19
N SER A 52 -9.26 -10.24 -2.00
CA SER A 52 -8.69 -8.98 -1.51
C SER A 52 -9.74 -8.06 -0.89
N MET A 53 -10.94 -7.98 -1.48
CA MET A 53 -12.07 -7.23 -0.92
C MET A 53 -12.55 -7.80 0.42
N MET A 54 -12.64 -9.12 0.55
CA MET A 54 -13.02 -9.75 1.81
C MET A 54 -12.03 -9.42 2.93
N LEU A 55 -10.74 -9.49 2.63
CA LEU A 55 -9.67 -9.22 3.60
C LEU A 55 -9.60 -7.74 3.98
N SER A 56 -9.68 -6.85 2.98
CA SER A 56 -9.68 -5.40 3.23
C SER A 56 -10.90 -4.96 4.02
N SER A 57 -12.09 -5.46 3.71
CA SER A 57 -13.33 -5.15 4.44
C SER A 57 -13.23 -5.55 5.92
N LYS A 58 -12.66 -6.72 6.21
CA LYS A 58 -12.41 -7.16 7.60
C LYS A 58 -11.42 -6.24 8.30
N ALA A 59 -10.33 -5.87 7.63
CA ALA A 59 -9.34 -4.94 8.19
C ALA A 59 -9.96 -3.57 8.49
N VAL A 60 -10.68 -3.00 7.53
CA VAL A 60 -11.36 -1.71 7.66
C VAL A 60 -12.33 -1.69 8.84
N SER A 61 -13.14 -2.77 9.01
CA SER A 61 -14.05 -2.88 10.16
C SER A 61 -13.30 -2.79 11.49
N LEU A 62 -12.24 -3.59 11.66
CA LEU A 62 -11.45 -3.61 12.89
C LEU A 62 -10.70 -2.28 13.13
N LEU A 63 -10.19 -1.65 12.06
CA LEU A 63 -9.52 -0.35 12.16
C LEU A 63 -10.48 0.75 12.61
N LYS A 64 -11.72 0.75 12.10
CA LYS A 64 -12.79 1.68 12.54
C LYS A 64 -13.20 1.46 13.99
N GLU A 65 -13.06 0.26 14.51
CA GLU A 65 -13.26 -0.06 15.94
C GLU A 65 -12.07 0.34 16.83
N GLY A 66 -10.97 0.83 16.22
CA GLY A 66 -9.78 1.27 16.95
C GLY A 66 -8.81 0.15 17.30
N VAL A 67 -8.96 -1.03 16.72
CA VAL A 67 -8.04 -2.16 16.94
C VAL A 67 -6.65 -1.79 16.41
N ARG A 68 -5.60 -2.19 17.13
CA ARG A 68 -4.20 -1.95 16.74
C ARG A 68 -3.82 -2.75 15.49
N ASP A 69 -3.07 -2.16 14.59
CA ASP A 69 -2.71 -2.68 13.28
C ASP A 69 -2.16 -4.12 13.31
N GLY A 70 -1.23 -4.41 14.22
CA GLY A 70 -0.70 -5.75 14.37
C GLY A 70 -1.73 -6.80 14.84
N ALA A 71 -2.76 -6.38 15.58
CA ALA A 71 -3.89 -7.26 15.94
C ALA A 71 -4.84 -7.42 14.75
N VAL A 72 -5.07 -6.36 13.97
CA VAL A 72 -5.83 -6.41 12.72
C VAL A 72 -5.19 -7.40 11.75
N ALA A 73 -3.88 -7.28 11.50
CA ALA A 73 -3.16 -8.17 10.59
C ALA A 73 -3.28 -9.65 11.01
N ARG A 74 -3.14 -9.94 12.31
CA ARG A 74 -3.33 -11.30 12.82
C ARG A 74 -4.77 -11.79 12.65
N ALA A 75 -5.77 -10.97 12.98
CA ALA A 75 -7.18 -11.35 12.85
C ALA A 75 -7.59 -11.59 11.38
N VAL A 76 -7.04 -10.82 10.45
CA VAL A 76 -7.23 -11.02 9.01
C VAL A 76 -6.56 -12.31 8.56
N HIS A 77 -5.30 -12.55 9.00
CA HIS A 77 -4.57 -13.81 8.76
C HIS A 77 -5.35 -15.02 9.27
N ASP A 78 -5.75 -15.01 10.55
CA ASP A 78 -6.45 -16.14 11.18
C ASP A 78 -7.77 -16.44 10.45
N SER A 79 -8.49 -15.39 10.03
CA SER A 79 -9.71 -15.54 9.26
C SER A 79 -9.48 -16.18 7.90
N LEU A 80 -8.45 -15.75 7.17
CA LEU A 80 -8.09 -16.33 5.88
C LEU A 80 -7.66 -17.79 6.03
N PHE A 81 -6.77 -18.05 7.00
CA PHE A 81 -6.27 -19.40 7.28
C PHE A 81 -7.41 -20.35 7.63
N ALA A 82 -8.32 -19.95 8.53
CA ALA A 82 -9.47 -20.76 8.90
C ALA A 82 -10.42 -21.01 7.71
N PHE A 83 -10.68 -19.98 6.91
CA PHE A 83 -11.60 -20.07 5.77
C PHE A 83 -11.04 -20.88 4.60
N ARG A 84 -9.73 -20.82 4.34
CA ARG A 84 -9.07 -21.46 3.20
C ARG A 84 -8.15 -22.62 3.59
N HIS A 85 -8.06 -22.96 4.89
CA HIS A 85 -7.28 -24.08 5.40
C HIS A 85 -5.81 -24.08 4.92
N GLY A 86 -5.17 -22.89 4.89
CA GLY A 86 -3.78 -22.73 4.47
C GLY A 86 -3.52 -22.91 2.97
N LYS A 87 -4.55 -22.89 2.12
CA LYS A 87 -4.43 -23.13 0.66
C LYS A 87 -4.36 -21.86 -0.18
N VAL A 88 -4.59 -20.71 0.41
CA VAL A 88 -4.64 -19.42 -0.29
C VAL A 88 -3.89 -18.37 0.53
N SER A 89 -3.14 -17.53 -0.16
CA SER A 89 -2.39 -16.45 0.44
C SER A 89 -2.85 -15.07 -0.05
N ALA A 90 -2.40 -14.04 0.66
CA ALA A 90 -2.46 -12.67 0.19
C ALA A 90 -1.29 -11.88 0.78
N SER A 91 -0.77 -10.92 0.02
CA SER A 91 0.03 -9.84 0.59
C SER A 91 -0.91 -8.87 1.32
N PHE A 92 -0.47 -8.39 2.49
CA PHE A 92 -1.31 -7.56 3.34
C PHE A 92 -0.48 -6.52 4.06
N ASP A 93 -0.72 -5.26 3.75
CA ASP A 93 -0.02 -4.12 4.36
C ASP A 93 -1.03 -3.14 4.96
N ILE A 94 -0.70 -2.59 6.13
CA ILE A 94 -1.37 -1.46 6.76
C ILE A 94 -0.33 -0.39 7.04
N VAL A 95 -0.59 0.86 6.65
CA VAL A 95 0.14 2.02 7.15
C VAL A 95 -0.85 2.94 7.85
N SER A 96 -0.60 3.21 9.11
CA SER A 96 -1.45 4.07 9.95
C SER A 96 -0.69 5.29 10.42
N VAL A 97 -1.33 6.46 10.31
CA VAL A 97 -0.88 7.69 10.95
C VAL A 97 -1.74 7.92 12.19
N ASP A 98 -1.12 7.87 13.35
CA ASP A 98 -1.77 8.14 14.64
C ASP A 98 -1.41 9.56 15.12
N LEU A 99 -2.38 10.45 15.08
CA LEU A 99 -2.20 11.85 15.47
C LEU A 99 -2.00 12.02 16.98
N ARG A 100 -2.48 11.08 17.79
CA ARG A 100 -2.36 11.11 19.26
C ARG A 100 -0.94 10.78 19.71
N THR A 101 -0.35 9.73 19.13
CA THR A 101 1.02 9.31 19.44
C THR A 101 2.06 10.01 18.55
N LYS A 102 1.62 10.71 17.52
CA LYS A 102 2.46 11.33 16.49
C LYS A 102 3.41 10.32 15.87
N THR A 103 2.87 9.17 15.50
CA THR A 103 3.64 8.09 14.88
C THR A 103 2.98 7.61 13.60
N VAL A 104 3.80 7.10 12.70
CA VAL A 104 3.38 6.29 11.56
C VAL A 104 3.77 4.86 11.83
N VAL A 105 2.81 3.95 11.73
CA VAL A 105 3.03 2.52 11.96
C VAL A 105 2.78 1.78 10.65
N ALA A 106 3.78 1.10 10.13
CA ALA A 106 3.66 0.18 9.02
C ALA A 106 3.63 -1.26 9.56
N THR A 107 2.57 -1.98 9.26
CA THR A 107 2.34 -3.39 9.66
C THR A 107 2.19 -4.20 8.39
N ARG A 108 3.15 -5.10 8.13
CA ARG A 108 3.35 -5.65 6.80
C ARG A 108 3.45 -7.17 6.79
N ASN A 109 2.72 -7.79 5.88
CA ASN A 109 2.79 -9.18 5.47
C ASN A 109 2.93 -9.28 3.95
N ALA A 110 3.91 -8.57 3.39
CA ALA A 110 4.22 -8.53 1.97
C ALA A 110 5.71 -8.81 1.74
N GLN A 111 6.09 -9.24 0.54
CA GLN A 111 7.49 -9.48 0.17
C GLN A 111 8.14 -8.26 -0.50
N THR A 112 7.34 -7.34 -1.04
CA THR A 112 7.85 -6.10 -1.63
C THR A 112 8.43 -5.18 -0.55
N PRO A 113 9.56 -4.50 -0.80
CA PRO A 113 10.06 -3.49 0.12
C PRO A 113 9.10 -2.31 0.25
N MET A 114 9.11 -1.64 1.40
CA MET A 114 8.49 -0.32 1.57
C MET A 114 9.56 0.75 1.37
N ILE A 115 9.25 1.78 0.60
CA ILE A 115 10.17 2.92 0.46
C ILE A 115 9.78 3.97 1.49
N VAL A 116 10.75 4.41 2.26
CA VAL A 116 10.64 5.54 3.19
C VAL A 116 11.54 6.66 2.68
N TRP A 117 10.96 7.83 2.52
CA TRP A 117 11.69 9.03 2.15
C TRP A 117 11.48 10.08 3.22
N GLN A 118 12.57 10.47 3.88
CA GLN A 118 12.56 11.42 4.99
C GLN A 118 13.87 12.21 5.02
N ASP A 119 13.80 13.50 5.29
CA ASP A 119 14.97 14.40 5.46
C ASP A 119 15.94 14.37 4.25
N GLY A 120 15.43 14.11 3.05
CA GLY A 120 16.22 13.99 1.83
C GLY A 120 16.81 12.60 1.57
N ASP A 121 16.73 11.69 2.53
CA ASP A 121 17.16 10.31 2.38
C ASP A 121 16.01 9.41 1.94
N VAL A 122 16.33 8.47 1.05
CA VAL A 122 15.38 7.45 0.56
C VAL A 122 15.93 6.08 0.94
N GLU A 123 15.17 5.37 1.75
CA GLU A 123 15.52 4.04 2.22
C GLU A 123 14.51 3.01 1.72
N SER A 124 15.01 1.87 1.28
CA SER A 124 14.20 0.71 0.93
C SER A 124 14.21 -0.28 2.08
N LEU A 125 13.09 -0.35 2.81
CA LEU A 125 12.93 -1.22 3.96
C LEU A 125 12.39 -2.59 3.52
N PRO A 126 13.22 -3.64 3.54
CA PRO A 126 12.76 -4.98 3.24
C PRO A 126 11.81 -5.47 4.35
N THR A 127 10.96 -6.42 4.01
CA THR A 127 10.13 -7.11 5.00
C THR A 127 10.71 -8.49 5.30
N THR A 128 10.59 -8.89 6.55
CA THR A 128 10.96 -10.24 7.02
C THR A 128 9.74 -11.13 7.20
N SER A 129 8.54 -10.62 6.90
CA SER A 129 7.28 -11.32 7.06
C SER A 129 6.76 -11.80 5.71
N GLY A 130 6.33 -13.07 5.66
CA GLY A 130 5.65 -13.63 4.50
C GLY A 130 4.16 -13.26 4.42
N PRO A 131 3.50 -13.60 3.29
CA PRO A 131 2.08 -13.34 3.08
C PRO A 131 1.20 -14.04 4.13
N ILE A 132 0.00 -13.50 4.33
CA ILE A 132 -1.00 -14.09 5.23
C ILE A 132 -1.68 -15.32 4.59
N GLY A 133 -2.23 -16.20 5.42
CA GLY A 133 -3.12 -17.29 5.02
C GLY A 133 -2.47 -18.65 4.79
N LEU A 134 -1.14 -18.77 4.67
CA LEU A 134 -0.46 -20.04 4.36
C LEU A 134 -0.09 -20.86 5.59
N TYR A 135 0.52 -20.21 6.59
CA TYR A 135 1.09 -20.89 7.74
C TYR A 135 0.23 -20.67 8.98
N HIS A 136 0.20 -21.62 9.88
CA HIS A 136 -0.60 -21.54 11.11
C HIS A 136 -0.24 -20.35 12.00
N PHE A 137 1.03 -19.94 11.98
CA PHE A 137 1.50 -18.78 12.72
C PHE A 137 2.26 -17.83 11.77
N THR A 138 1.62 -16.72 11.42
CA THR A 138 2.25 -15.65 10.65
C THR A 138 2.25 -14.37 11.49
N ARG A 139 3.41 -13.73 11.60
CA ARG A 139 3.55 -12.45 12.32
C ARG A 139 3.86 -11.35 11.33
N PRO A 140 3.16 -10.20 11.39
CA PRO A 140 3.51 -9.07 10.59
C PRO A 140 4.86 -8.49 11.01
N ALA A 141 5.61 -7.95 10.07
CA ALA A 141 6.69 -7.03 10.35
C ALA A 141 6.09 -5.66 10.71
N VAL A 142 6.54 -5.07 11.82
CA VAL A 142 6.04 -3.77 12.28
C VAL A 142 7.19 -2.78 12.34
N THR A 143 7.05 -1.69 11.60
CA THR A 143 7.97 -0.54 11.61
C THR A 143 7.23 0.66 12.15
N GLN A 144 7.84 1.39 13.07
CA GLN A 144 7.30 2.62 13.64
C GLN A 144 8.25 3.78 13.33
N LEU A 145 7.69 4.85 12.77
CA LEU A 145 8.38 6.07 12.39
C LEU A 145 7.74 7.27 13.09
N PRO A 146 8.49 8.35 13.38
CA PRO A 146 7.88 9.59 13.83
C PRO A 146 7.00 10.19 12.72
N ALA A 147 5.80 10.69 13.09
CA ALA A 147 4.98 11.45 12.17
C ALA A 147 5.51 12.89 12.12
N GLN A 148 6.27 13.20 11.10
CA GLN A 148 6.85 14.54 10.89
C GLN A 148 6.66 15.00 9.44
N ALA A 149 6.65 16.31 9.24
CA ALA A 149 6.57 16.89 7.90
C ALA A 149 7.76 16.43 7.04
N GLY A 150 7.51 16.20 5.76
CA GLY A 150 8.52 15.69 4.82
C GLY A 150 8.61 14.17 4.75
N LEU A 151 7.98 13.42 5.69
CA LEU A 151 7.93 11.97 5.58
C LEU A 151 7.07 11.55 4.40
N ARG A 152 7.60 10.66 3.56
CA ARG A 152 6.87 9.99 2.49
C ARG A 152 7.05 8.48 2.58
N ILE A 153 5.98 7.75 2.35
CA ILE A 153 5.98 6.29 2.32
C ILE A 153 5.39 5.83 0.99
N VAL A 154 6.08 4.90 0.33
CA VAL A 154 5.58 4.25 -0.88
C VAL A 154 5.41 2.77 -0.61
N LEU A 155 4.17 2.28 -0.77
CA LEU A 155 3.82 0.87 -0.81
C LEU A 155 3.46 0.50 -2.25
N TYR A 156 3.73 -0.73 -2.62
CA TYR A 156 3.38 -1.24 -3.95
C TYR A 156 3.25 -2.76 -3.93
N THR A 157 2.41 -3.27 -4.83
CA THR A 157 2.23 -4.72 -5.02
C THR A 157 3.36 -5.33 -5.87
N ASP A 158 3.45 -6.64 -5.88
CA ASP A 158 4.53 -7.36 -6.57
C ASP A 158 4.49 -7.16 -8.08
N GLY A 159 3.33 -6.89 -8.68
CA GLY A 159 3.23 -6.51 -10.08
C GLY A 159 4.08 -5.28 -10.43
N ILE A 160 4.13 -4.26 -9.56
CA ILE A 160 5.04 -3.12 -9.73
C ILE A 160 6.51 -3.58 -9.62
N ALA A 161 6.85 -4.39 -8.61
CA ALA A 161 8.21 -4.83 -8.38
C ALA A 161 8.77 -5.69 -9.54
N THR A 162 7.92 -6.53 -10.14
CA THR A 162 8.27 -7.45 -11.23
C THR A 162 8.06 -6.87 -12.63
N ALA A 163 7.64 -5.59 -12.72
CA ALA A 163 7.43 -4.92 -14.00
C ALA A 163 8.72 -4.91 -14.83
N GLY A 164 8.66 -5.41 -16.04
CA GLY A 164 9.79 -5.59 -16.95
C GLY A 164 10.37 -7.01 -17.01
N ASP A 165 10.16 -7.87 -16.01
CA ASP A 165 10.72 -9.23 -15.98
C ASP A 165 10.34 -10.04 -17.24
N ARG A 166 9.08 -9.98 -17.67
CA ARG A 166 8.63 -10.64 -18.89
C ARG A 166 9.17 -10.04 -20.16
N ALA A 167 9.62 -8.79 -20.11
CA ALA A 167 10.26 -8.11 -21.22
C ALA A 167 11.75 -8.42 -21.34
N GLY A 168 12.33 -9.15 -20.37
CA GLY A 168 13.73 -9.50 -20.28
C GLY A 168 14.58 -8.47 -19.54
N ASP A 169 13.94 -7.48 -18.91
CA ASP A 169 14.60 -6.53 -18.02
C ASP A 169 14.68 -7.13 -16.60
N SER A 170 15.57 -6.59 -15.76
CA SER A 170 15.47 -6.83 -14.30
C SER A 170 14.25 -6.08 -13.76
N GLY A 171 13.56 -6.65 -12.78
CA GLY A 171 12.40 -6.03 -12.15
C GLY A 171 12.56 -4.54 -11.80
N PHE A 172 11.48 -3.88 -11.47
CA PHE A 172 11.49 -2.44 -11.26
C PHE A 172 12.05 -2.06 -9.87
N ALA A 173 13.23 -1.49 -9.84
CA ALA A 173 13.88 -0.96 -8.64
C ALA A 173 13.22 0.37 -8.21
N VAL A 174 12.03 0.29 -7.58
CA VAL A 174 11.22 1.46 -7.19
C VAL A 174 12.00 2.43 -6.32
N GLY A 175 12.81 1.94 -5.36
CA GLY A 175 13.64 2.81 -4.51
C GLY A 175 14.62 3.66 -5.31
N ALA A 176 15.32 3.07 -6.27
CA ALA A 176 16.23 3.80 -7.14
C ALA A 176 15.49 4.83 -8.01
N PHE A 177 14.30 4.48 -8.49
CA PHE A 177 13.45 5.42 -9.23
C PHE A 177 13.05 6.62 -8.39
N VAL A 178 12.59 6.40 -7.14
CA VAL A 178 12.22 7.47 -6.20
C VAL A 178 13.42 8.38 -5.91
N VAL A 179 14.62 7.82 -5.73
CA VAL A 179 15.86 8.61 -5.61
C VAL A 179 16.08 9.50 -6.83
N GLY A 180 15.84 8.97 -8.03
CA GLY A 180 16.03 9.69 -9.29
C GLY A 180 15.12 10.92 -9.45
N VAL A 181 13.90 10.86 -8.91
CA VAL A 181 12.88 11.94 -9.04
C VAL A 181 12.74 12.81 -7.79
N LYS A 182 13.53 12.55 -6.73
CA LYS A 182 13.35 13.23 -5.43
C LYS A 182 13.49 14.76 -5.48
N SER A 183 14.26 15.30 -6.41
CA SER A 183 14.49 16.75 -6.56
C SER A 183 13.36 17.46 -7.32
N GLU A 184 12.39 16.74 -7.88
CA GLU A 184 11.33 17.31 -8.70
C GLU A 184 10.17 17.94 -7.90
N GLY A 185 10.13 17.75 -6.58
CA GLY A 185 9.09 18.32 -5.71
C GLY A 185 7.69 17.73 -5.93
N LEU A 186 7.60 16.49 -6.40
CA LEU A 186 6.35 15.83 -6.76
C LEU A 186 5.38 15.74 -5.57
N THR A 187 4.09 15.93 -5.83
CA THR A 187 3.00 15.59 -4.92
C THR A 187 2.87 14.07 -4.73
N ALA A 188 2.04 13.62 -3.79
CA ALA A 188 1.75 12.20 -3.61
C ALA A 188 1.13 11.60 -4.89
N GLU A 189 0.21 12.31 -5.54
CA GLU A 189 -0.46 11.89 -6.77
C GLU A 189 0.53 11.77 -7.93
N GLU A 190 1.32 12.82 -8.17
CA GLU A 190 2.32 12.81 -9.25
C GLU A 190 3.36 11.69 -9.08
N LEU A 191 3.80 11.42 -7.84
CA LEU A 191 4.74 10.34 -7.58
C LEU A 191 4.10 8.96 -7.81
N ALA A 192 2.86 8.76 -7.36
CA ALA A 192 2.14 7.51 -7.59
C ALA A 192 1.93 7.26 -9.09
N ASP A 193 1.50 8.28 -9.83
CA ASP A 193 1.30 8.20 -11.28
C ASP A 193 2.62 7.91 -12.01
N ARG A 194 3.72 8.57 -11.64
CA ARG A 194 5.04 8.34 -12.25
C ARG A 194 5.52 6.90 -12.05
N ILE A 195 5.35 6.35 -10.85
CA ILE A 195 5.73 4.96 -10.57
C ILE A 195 4.86 4.01 -11.40
N LEU A 196 3.54 4.22 -11.45
CA LEU A 196 2.63 3.38 -12.21
C LEU A 196 2.93 3.43 -13.72
N VAL A 197 3.12 4.63 -14.27
CA VAL A 197 3.42 4.83 -15.71
C VAL A 197 4.74 4.13 -16.07
N GLU A 198 5.76 4.24 -15.22
CA GLU A 198 7.04 3.57 -15.47
C GLU A 198 6.90 2.05 -15.43
N ALA A 199 6.11 1.48 -14.49
CA ALA A 199 5.85 0.05 -14.44
C ALA A 199 5.13 -0.43 -15.70
N VAL A 200 4.07 0.27 -16.14
CA VAL A 200 3.35 -0.03 -17.38
C VAL A 200 4.27 0.05 -18.59
N ARG A 201 5.16 1.05 -18.66
CA ARG A 201 6.14 1.21 -19.75
C ARG A 201 7.10 0.03 -19.80
N ARG A 202 7.60 -0.44 -18.64
CA ARG A 202 8.49 -1.60 -18.52
C ARG A 202 7.84 -2.88 -19.06
N ASP A 203 6.55 -3.04 -18.81
CA ASP A 203 5.75 -4.14 -19.34
C ASP A 203 5.26 -3.91 -20.79
N ARG A 204 5.85 -2.94 -21.50
CA ARG A 204 5.52 -2.61 -22.90
C ARG A 204 4.04 -2.33 -23.10
N ASN A 205 3.42 -1.62 -22.17
CA ASN A 205 1.97 -1.30 -22.11
C ASN A 205 1.06 -2.53 -22.01
N ARG A 206 1.58 -3.65 -21.50
CA ARG A 206 0.82 -4.88 -21.26
C ARG A 206 1.15 -5.42 -19.88
N PRO A 207 0.64 -4.80 -18.82
CA PRO A 207 0.95 -5.20 -17.44
C PRO A 207 0.85 -6.71 -17.26
N ALA A 208 1.93 -7.30 -16.76
CA ALA A 208 2.05 -8.73 -16.56
C ALA A 208 1.25 -9.21 -15.37
N ASP A 209 0.97 -8.31 -14.43
CA ASP A 209 0.14 -8.51 -13.25
C ASP A 209 -0.65 -7.23 -12.91
N ASP A 210 -1.51 -7.31 -11.90
CA ASP A 210 -2.19 -6.14 -11.34
C ASP A 210 -1.14 -5.20 -10.71
N LEU A 211 -1.22 -3.92 -11.01
CA LEU A 211 -0.26 -2.92 -10.55
C LEU A 211 -0.98 -1.97 -9.59
N THR A 212 -0.50 -1.91 -8.36
CA THR A 212 -0.99 -0.95 -7.37
C THR A 212 0.16 -0.28 -6.66
N VAL A 213 0.12 1.03 -6.59
CA VAL A 213 1.05 1.85 -5.81
C VAL A 213 0.27 2.81 -4.93
N VAL A 214 0.73 2.96 -3.70
CA VAL A 214 0.21 3.90 -2.71
C VAL A 214 1.33 4.80 -2.26
N VAL A 215 1.11 6.10 -2.30
CA VAL A 215 2.02 7.11 -1.76
C VAL A 215 1.30 7.85 -0.64
N LEU A 216 1.89 7.82 0.56
CA LEU A 216 1.46 8.59 1.71
C LEU A 216 2.51 9.65 2.00
N THR A 217 2.09 10.91 2.13
CA THR A 217 2.98 12.01 2.50
C THR A 217 2.46 12.75 3.73
N LEU A 218 3.36 13.21 4.57
CA LEU A 218 3.09 14.14 5.66
C LEU A 218 3.69 15.49 5.32
N GLY A 219 2.83 16.49 5.19
CA GLY A 219 3.21 17.88 4.94
C GLY A 219 2.87 18.79 6.12
N GLU A 220 3.35 20.01 6.09
CA GLU A 220 2.88 21.06 6.98
C GLU A 220 1.52 21.58 6.49
N HIS A 221 0.59 21.76 7.42
CA HIS A 221 -0.70 22.37 7.11
C HIS A 221 -0.71 23.83 7.57
N ALA A 222 -0.85 24.73 6.61
CA ALA A 222 -0.77 26.18 6.86
C ALA A 222 -2.15 26.86 6.92
N GLU A 223 -3.24 26.17 6.54
CA GLU A 223 -4.55 26.78 6.35
C GLU A 223 -5.55 26.42 7.46
N GLU A 224 -6.35 27.42 7.86
CA GLU A 224 -7.56 27.22 8.64
C GLU A 224 -8.77 27.72 7.81
N PRO A 225 -9.94 27.06 7.85
CA PRO A 225 -10.26 25.83 8.62
C PRO A 225 -9.61 24.57 8.06
N LEU A 226 -9.46 23.57 8.95
CA LEU A 226 -8.95 22.23 8.59
C LEU A 226 -9.98 21.50 7.71
N VAL A 227 -9.86 21.65 6.40
CA VAL A 227 -10.77 21.03 5.43
C VAL A 227 -10.21 19.66 5.02
N ARG A 228 -11.00 18.60 5.23
CA ARG A 228 -10.69 17.27 4.74
C ARG A 228 -11.31 17.08 3.36
N ARG A 229 -10.52 16.58 2.41
CA ARG A 229 -10.99 16.28 1.05
C ARG A 229 -10.60 14.85 0.71
N GLN A 230 -11.51 14.13 0.08
CA GLN A 230 -11.23 12.84 -0.53
C GLN A 230 -11.74 12.90 -1.97
N SER A 231 -10.89 12.55 -2.92
CA SER A 231 -11.23 12.51 -4.34
C SER A 231 -10.93 11.12 -4.89
N VAL A 232 -11.86 10.58 -5.66
CA VAL A 232 -11.69 9.28 -6.33
C VAL A 232 -12.01 9.47 -7.81
N ARG A 233 -11.07 9.07 -8.68
CA ARG A 233 -11.28 9.01 -10.12
C ARG A 233 -11.17 7.56 -10.58
N MET A 234 -12.22 7.07 -11.20
CA MET A 234 -12.27 5.71 -11.75
C MET A 234 -12.79 5.77 -13.18
N PRO A 235 -12.01 5.35 -14.20
CA PRO A 235 -12.53 5.20 -15.55
C PRO A 235 -13.57 4.08 -15.57
N LEU A 236 -14.68 4.32 -16.23
CA LEU A 236 -15.69 3.29 -16.53
C LEU A 236 -15.38 2.71 -17.91
N PRO A 237 -15.44 1.38 -18.08
CA PRO A 237 -15.18 0.70 -19.36
C PRO A 237 -16.26 0.99 -20.41
#